data_8e33c9af48f92243b08ff8143690233b
#
_entry.id   8e33c9af48f92243b08ff8143690233b
#
_cell.length_a   1.000
_cell.length_b   1.000
_cell.length_c   1.000
_cell.angle_alpha   90.00
_cell.angle_beta   90.00
_cell.angle_gamma   90.00
#
_symmetry.space_group_name_H-M   'P 1'
#
loop_
_entity.id
_entity.type
_entity.pdbx_description
1 polymer ?
#
loop_
_entity_poly.entity_id
_entity_poly.type
_entity_poly.pdbx_seq_one_letter_code
_entity_poly.pdbx_strand_id
1 'polypeptide(L)'
;MDADINSIEWDAPIAPGVSMAAIPLHASFSDLDAVLATHLIDADAQLYRFEGGPDLRLERYGPDEHGNGGFLFSLPGDDLAGDMAALSITIEGWVVRALKVYALGLPPDIVAGKSYRGLAGGKVGLGSLVSDFLGFTELHFDEAEEWFCSGDDYGVLEISGWGVPLEDEPGQVVTAICVVA
;
A
#
# COMPACT_ATOMS: atom_id res chain seq x y z
N MET A 1 -0.19 -22.29 8.28
CA MET A 1 1.19 -21.86 8.56
C MET A 1 1.09 -20.37 8.77
N ASP A 2 1.13 -19.93 10.03
CA ASP A 2 1.06 -18.51 10.35
C ASP A 2 2.32 -17.86 9.76
N ALA A 3 2.14 -16.85 8.94
CA ALA A 3 3.26 -16.14 8.35
C ALA A 3 3.74 -15.11 9.38
N ASP A 4 4.88 -15.42 10.01
CA ASP A 4 5.50 -14.55 11.00
C ASP A 4 5.88 -13.20 10.34
N ILE A 5 5.37 -12.10 10.90
CA ILE A 5 5.81 -10.75 10.53
C ILE A 5 7.02 -10.43 11.42
N ASN A 6 8.18 -10.22 10.83
CA ASN A 6 9.40 -9.89 11.58
C ASN A 6 9.64 -8.38 11.66
N SER A 7 9.33 -7.64 10.60
CA SER A 7 9.44 -6.18 10.51
C SER A 7 8.49 -5.66 9.43
N ILE A 8 8.30 -4.34 9.38
CA ILE A 8 7.62 -3.65 8.28
C ILE A 8 8.67 -2.84 7.53
N GLU A 9 8.85 -3.14 6.25
CA GLU A 9 9.94 -2.61 5.42
C GLU A 9 9.39 -1.75 4.27
N TRP A 10 9.88 -0.51 4.16
CA TRP A 10 9.38 0.47 3.21
C TRP A 10 9.86 0.26 1.77
N ASP A 11 10.70 -0.75 1.54
CA ASP A 11 11.23 -1.15 0.23
C ASP A 11 11.13 -2.65 -0.05
N ALA A 12 10.41 -3.40 0.81
CA ALA A 12 10.16 -4.81 0.57
C ALA A 12 9.43 -5.01 -0.77
N PRO A 13 9.70 -6.10 -1.51
CA PRO A 13 9.02 -6.37 -2.77
C PRO A 13 7.50 -6.44 -2.64
N ILE A 14 6.80 -6.02 -3.69
CA ILE A 14 5.37 -6.27 -3.85
C ILE A 14 5.22 -7.69 -4.41
N ALA A 15 4.61 -8.58 -3.65
CA ALA A 15 4.25 -9.92 -4.08
C ALA A 15 2.73 -10.03 -4.26
N PRO A 16 2.22 -9.99 -5.50
CA PRO A 16 0.78 -9.98 -5.78
C PRO A 16 0.05 -11.18 -5.14
N GLY A 17 -1.06 -10.91 -4.46
CA GLY A 17 -1.82 -11.93 -3.74
C GLY A 17 -1.10 -12.55 -2.53
N VAL A 18 0.08 -12.05 -2.15
CA VAL A 18 0.90 -12.64 -1.08
C VAL A 18 1.28 -11.64 -0.01
N SER A 19 1.96 -10.54 -0.36
CA SER A 19 2.51 -9.59 0.63
C SER A 19 2.86 -8.23 0.04
N MET A 20 2.97 -7.22 0.92
CA MET A 20 3.53 -5.90 0.65
C MET A 20 4.13 -5.34 1.93
N ALA A 21 5.19 -4.53 1.83
CA ALA A 21 5.90 -3.95 2.98
C ALA A 21 6.38 -5.00 4.01
N ALA A 22 6.71 -6.21 3.55
CA ALA A 22 7.00 -7.40 4.36
C ALA A 22 5.82 -7.88 5.24
N ILE A 23 4.61 -7.37 5.03
CA ILE A 23 3.39 -7.81 5.70
C ILE A 23 2.71 -8.86 4.82
N PRO A 24 2.56 -10.12 5.27
CA PRO A 24 1.83 -11.14 4.54
C PRO A 24 0.31 -10.88 4.57
N LEU A 25 -0.38 -11.19 3.47
CA LEU A 25 -1.83 -11.39 3.51
C LEU A 25 -2.15 -12.57 4.43
N HIS A 26 -3.30 -12.54 5.06
CA HIS A 26 -3.77 -13.51 6.07
C HIS A 26 -2.96 -13.54 7.38
N ALA A 27 -1.96 -12.65 7.57
CA ALA A 27 -1.33 -12.49 8.87
C ALA A 27 -2.37 -12.12 9.94
N SER A 28 -2.20 -12.61 11.17
CA SER A 28 -3.13 -12.29 12.24
C SER A 28 -3.01 -10.83 12.69
N PHE A 29 -4.11 -10.24 13.13
CA PHE A 29 -4.08 -8.90 13.70
C PHE A 29 -3.12 -8.84 14.91
N SER A 30 -3.07 -9.87 15.76
CA SER A 30 -2.20 -9.85 16.94
C SER A 30 -0.72 -9.81 16.58
N ASP A 31 -0.30 -10.51 15.52
CA ASP A 31 1.10 -10.49 15.08
C ASP A 31 1.44 -9.15 14.43
N LEU A 32 0.53 -8.61 13.62
CA LEU A 32 0.69 -7.29 13.03
C LEU A 32 0.79 -6.20 14.11
N ASP A 33 -0.10 -6.21 15.10
CA ASP A 33 -0.12 -5.24 16.19
C ASP A 33 1.16 -5.29 17.03
N ALA A 34 1.66 -6.49 17.34
CA ALA A 34 2.92 -6.67 18.05
C ALA A 34 4.11 -6.09 17.27
N VAL A 35 4.16 -6.28 15.95
CA VAL A 35 5.21 -5.71 15.11
C VAL A 35 5.05 -4.19 14.96
N LEU A 36 3.84 -3.68 14.74
CA LEU A 36 3.58 -2.24 14.69
C LEU A 36 4.08 -1.53 15.95
N ALA A 37 3.89 -2.12 17.12
CA ALA A 37 4.36 -1.55 18.39
C ALA A 37 5.90 -1.33 18.41
N THR A 38 6.67 -2.14 17.69
CA THR A 38 8.14 -1.98 17.61
C THR A 38 8.57 -0.79 16.74
N HIS A 39 7.70 -0.29 15.88
CA HIS A 39 7.94 0.84 14.99
C HIS A 39 7.43 2.19 15.54
N LEU A 40 6.77 2.17 16.71
CA LEU A 40 6.28 3.39 17.35
C LEU A 40 7.45 4.24 17.85
N ILE A 41 7.56 5.48 17.38
CA ILE A 41 8.62 6.42 17.76
C ILE A 41 8.15 7.55 18.69
N ASP A 42 6.87 7.91 18.60
CA ASP A 42 6.23 8.91 19.48
C ASP A 42 4.78 8.51 19.73
N ALA A 43 4.49 8.13 20.97
CA ALA A 43 3.16 7.67 21.36
C ALA A 43 2.13 8.82 21.46
N ASP A 44 2.56 10.02 21.85
CA ASP A 44 1.68 11.18 22.01
C ASP A 44 1.26 11.72 20.64
N ALA A 45 2.18 11.74 19.68
CA ALA A 45 1.93 12.16 18.30
C ALA A 45 1.47 11.01 17.40
N GLN A 46 1.40 9.77 17.90
CA GLN A 46 1.07 8.55 17.11
C GLN A 46 1.95 8.42 15.87
N LEU A 47 3.27 8.67 16.03
CA LEU A 47 4.23 8.56 14.93
C LEU A 47 4.91 7.20 14.92
N TYR A 48 5.00 6.64 13.72
CA TYR A 48 5.64 5.37 13.40
C TYR A 48 6.72 5.57 12.36
N ARG A 49 7.77 4.76 12.41
CA ARG A 49 8.80 4.69 11.36
C ARG A 49 9.06 3.25 11.00
N PHE A 50 8.65 2.86 9.80
CA PHE A 50 8.97 1.56 9.22
C PHE A 50 10.40 1.53 8.70
N GLU A 51 11.00 0.35 8.59
CA GLU A 51 12.39 0.23 8.15
C GLU A 51 12.59 0.87 6.77
N GLY A 52 13.53 1.80 6.69
CA GLY A 52 13.84 2.54 5.47
C GLY A 52 12.78 3.58 5.05
N GLY A 53 11.74 3.80 5.86
CA GLY A 53 10.62 4.70 5.56
C GLY A 53 10.72 6.06 6.25
N PRO A 54 9.80 6.98 5.91
CA PRO A 54 9.61 8.25 6.61
C PRO A 54 8.84 8.07 7.92
N ASP A 55 8.76 9.15 8.71
CA ASP A 55 7.83 9.21 9.83
C ASP A 55 6.41 9.32 9.30
N LEU A 56 5.54 8.43 9.77
CA LEU A 56 4.13 8.37 9.40
C LEU A 56 3.26 8.52 10.64
N ARG A 57 2.16 9.25 10.52
CA ARG A 57 1.16 9.38 11.57
C ARG A 57 0.07 8.32 11.39
N LEU A 58 -0.30 7.68 12.47
CA LEU A 58 -1.44 6.78 12.50
C LEU A 58 -2.74 7.59 12.62
N GLU A 59 -3.58 7.55 11.57
CA GLU A 59 -4.87 8.24 11.50
C GLU A 59 -6.03 7.34 11.97
N ARG A 60 -5.91 6.04 11.77
CA ARG A 60 -6.92 5.05 12.14
C ARG A 60 -6.23 3.80 12.68
N TYR A 61 -6.68 3.33 13.84
CA TYR A 61 -6.11 2.19 14.53
C TYR A 61 -7.07 1.01 14.55
N GLY A 62 -6.61 -0.10 14.00
CA GLY A 62 -7.06 -1.45 14.21
C GLY A 62 -8.50 -1.77 13.84
N PRO A 63 -8.87 -3.03 14.02
CA PRO A 63 -10.23 -3.49 13.80
C PRO A 63 -11.17 -3.14 14.97
N ASP A 64 -12.47 -3.21 14.69
CA ASP A 64 -13.54 -3.15 15.65
C ASP A 64 -13.65 -4.45 16.49
N GLU A 65 -14.67 -4.53 17.34
CA GLU A 65 -14.95 -5.71 18.19
C GLU A 65 -15.30 -6.99 17.40
N HIS A 66 -15.61 -6.85 16.11
CA HIS A 66 -15.90 -7.97 15.20
C HIS A 66 -14.69 -8.36 14.34
N GLY A 67 -13.56 -7.70 14.50
CA GLY A 67 -12.34 -7.95 13.74
C GLY A 67 -12.32 -7.30 12.38
N ASN A 68 -13.10 -6.25 12.13
CA ASN A 68 -13.18 -5.55 10.85
C ASN A 68 -12.72 -4.10 10.97
N GLY A 69 -11.97 -3.61 9.99
CA GLY A 69 -11.42 -2.27 9.97
C GLY A 69 -9.99 -2.24 9.46
N GLY A 70 -9.09 -1.57 10.17
CA GLY A 70 -7.67 -1.58 9.81
C GLY A 70 -6.93 -0.33 10.23
N PHE A 71 -5.75 -0.15 9.67
CA PHE A 71 -4.85 0.94 9.97
C PHE A 71 -4.73 1.87 8.77
N LEU A 72 -4.63 3.17 9.02
CA LEU A 72 -4.28 4.16 8.02
C LEU A 72 -3.10 4.98 8.54
N PHE A 73 -1.99 4.95 7.81
CA PHE A 73 -0.80 5.74 8.06
C PHE A 73 -0.68 6.83 7.00
N SER A 74 -0.42 8.06 7.44
CA SER A 74 -0.29 9.23 6.58
C SER A 74 1.05 9.91 6.80
N LEU A 75 1.62 10.49 5.72
CA LEU A 75 2.73 11.41 5.85
C LEU A 75 2.18 12.72 6.41
N PRO A 76 2.68 13.19 7.57
CA PRO A 76 2.28 14.50 8.09
C PRO A 76 2.61 15.60 7.08
N GLY A 77 1.60 16.39 6.73
CA GLY A 77 1.76 17.55 5.86
C GLY A 77 1.96 18.84 6.64
N ASP A 78 2.27 19.90 5.92
CA ASP A 78 2.21 21.25 6.47
C ASP A 78 0.75 21.66 6.69
N ASP A 79 0.49 22.61 7.60
CA ASP A 79 -0.86 23.03 8.01
C ASP A 79 -1.82 23.37 6.84
N LEU A 80 -1.28 23.69 5.66
CA LEU A 80 -2.03 24.02 4.44
C LEU A 80 -2.21 22.83 3.47
N ALA A 81 -1.30 21.85 3.52
CA ALA A 81 -1.32 20.71 2.57
C ALA A 81 -2.14 19.53 3.09
N GLY A 82 -2.37 19.45 4.41
CA GLY A 82 -3.00 18.29 5.05
C GLY A 82 -2.09 17.05 5.04
N ASP A 83 -2.52 16.01 5.74
CA ASP A 83 -1.81 14.74 5.78
C ASP A 83 -2.10 13.92 4.50
N MET A 84 -1.08 13.24 3.96
CA MET A 84 -1.19 12.43 2.76
C MET A 84 -1.18 10.94 3.12
N ALA A 85 -2.20 10.19 2.72
CA ALA A 85 -2.25 8.75 2.92
C ALA A 85 -1.02 8.07 2.29
N ALA A 86 -0.36 7.20 3.04
CA ALA A 86 0.86 6.51 2.63
C ALA A 86 0.69 4.99 2.60
N LEU A 87 0.07 4.41 3.64
CA LEU A 87 -0.19 2.98 3.77
C LEU A 87 -1.54 2.75 4.42
N SER A 88 -2.36 1.90 3.82
CA SER A 88 -3.58 1.37 4.42
C SER A 88 -3.47 -0.15 4.56
N ILE A 89 -3.87 -0.67 5.73
CA ILE A 89 -3.93 -2.09 6.03
C ILE A 89 -5.37 -2.42 6.38
N THR A 90 -6.02 -3.24 5.58
CA THR A 90 -7.40 -3.68 5.82
C THR A 90 -7.41 -5.00 6.58
N ILE A 91 -8.19 -5.05 7.64
CA ILE A 91 -8.42 -6.22 8.49
C ILE A 91 -9.87 -6.67 8.34
N GLU A 92 -10.07 -7.96 8.09
CA GLU A 92 -11.39 -8.60 8.09
C GLU A 92 -11.28 -9.94 8.81
N GLY A 93 -12.17 -10.18 9.79
CA GLY A 93 -12.15 -11.40 10.57
C GLY A 93 -10.81 -11.60 11.32
N TRP A 94 -10.22 -10.51 11.83
CA TRP A 94 -8.96 -10.52 12.59
C TRP A 94 -7.71 -10.87 11.77
N VAL A 95 -7.78 -10.86 10.44
CA VAL A 95 -6.63 -11.12 9.56
C VAL A 95 -6.46 -10.02 8.50
N VAL A 96 -5.22 -9.84 8.03
CA VAL A 96 -4.89 -8.91 6.95
C VAL A 96 -5.52 -9.40 5.64
N ARG A 97 -6.34 -8.54 5.01
CA ARG A 97 -7.03 -8.84 3.75
C ARG A 97 -6.54 -8.01 2.57
N ALA A 98 -6.15 -6.78 2.83
CA ALA A 98 -5.60 -5.94 1.79
C ALA A 98 -4.53 -5.00 2.34
N LEU A 99 -3.57 -4.67 1.50
CA LEU A 99 -2.47 -3.75 1.77
C LEU A 99 -2.40 -2.76 0.62
N LYS A 100 -2.52 -1.47 0.89
CA LYS A 100 -2.51 -0.43 -0.13
C LYS A 100 -1.49 0.65 0.19
N VAL A 101 -0.64 0.96 -0.77
CA VAL A 101 0.31 2.07 -0.71
C VAL A 101 -0.07 3.15 -1.72
N TYR A 102 0.23 4.39 -1.37
CA TYR A 102 -0.13 5.57 -2.14
C TYR A 102 1.12 6.36 -2.53
N ALA A 103 1.15 6.91 -3.73
CA ALA A 103 2.18 7.86 -4.12
C ALA A 103 2.02 9.15 -3.30
N LEU A 104 3.11 9.59 -2.69
CA LEU A 104 3.15 10.84 -1.93
C LEU A 104 3.51 11.99 -2.88
N GLY A 105 2.55 12.86 -3.11
CA GLY A 105 2.66 13.95 -4.09
C GLY A 105 2.08 13.59 -5.46
N LEU A 106 2.08 14.57 -6.36
CA LEU A 106 1.68 14.41 -7.75
C LEU A 106 2.93 14.26 -8.63
N PRO A 107 2.89 13.46 -9.71
CA PRO A 107 3.95 13.52 -10.71
C PRO A 107 4.02 14.91 -11.37
N PRO A 108 5.24 15.52 -11.57
CA PRO A 108 6.56 14.99 -11.23
C PRO A 108 6.99 15.23 -9.77
N ASP A 109 6.14 15.80 -8.93
CA ASP A 109 6.44 16.28 -7.56
C ASP A 109 6.35 15.18 -6.50
N ILE A 110 6.46 13.90 -6.89
CA ILE A 110 6.56 12.80 -5.93
C ILE A 110 7.66 13.17 -4.93
N VAL A 111 7.29 13.29 -3.66
CA VAL A 111 8.23 13.67 -2.60
C VAL A 111 9.33 12.62 -2.55
N ALA A 112 10.48 12.97 -3.15
CA ALA A 112 11.56 12.04 -3.44
C ALA A 112 11.98 11.26 -2.18
N GLY A 113 11.89 9.94 -2.26
CA GLY A 113 12.31 9.02 -1.20
C GLY A 113 11.33 8.82 -0.05
N LYS A 114 10.15 9.45 -0.03
CA LYS A 114 9.15 9.27 1.02
C LYS A 114 8.06 8.26 0.65
N SER A 115 7.70 8.14 -0.61
CA SER A 115 6.77 7.08 -1.07
C SER A 115 7.37 5.69 -0.86
N TYR A 116 6.48 4.71 -0.73
CA TYR A 116 6.88 3.31 -0.70
C TYR A 116 7.69 2.94 -1.95
N ARG A 117 8.80 2.18 -1.77
CA ARG A 117 9.77 1.90 -2.83
C ARG A 117 9.77 0.45 -3.31
N GLY A 118 8.96 -0.41 -2.70
CA GLY A 118 8.84 -1.80 -3.14
C GLY A 118 8.34 -1.90 -4.58
N LEU A 119 8.82 -2.92 -5.29
CA LEU A 119 8.53 -3.14 -6.70
C LEU A 119 7.88 -4.50 -6.93
N ALA A 120 6.90 -4.55 -7.80
CA ALA A 120 6.37 -5.79 -8.35
C ALA A 120 7.33 -6.31 -9.43
N GLY A 121 7.71 -7.60 -9.34
CA GLY A 121 8.68 -8.21 -10.24
C GLY A 121 10.06 -7.51 -10.26
N GLY A 122 10.38 -6.73 -9.24
CA GLY A 122 11.61 -5.95 -9.15
C GLY A 122 11.72 -4.78 -10.14
N LYS A 123 10.62 -4.37 -10.77
CA LYS A 123 10.62 -3.37 -11.86
C LYS A 123 9.57 -2.28 -11.76
N VAL A 124 8.35 -2.59 -11.33
CA VAL A 124 7.21 -1.68 -11.40
C VAL A 124 6.68 -1.34 -10.02
N GLY A 125 6.51 -0.07 -9.71
CA GLY A 125 6.02 0.43 -8.43
C GLY A 125 5.31 1.77 -8.56
N LEU A 126 5.14 2.47 -7.45
CA LEU A 126 4.56 3.81 -7.44
C LEU A 126 5.37 4.75 -8.35
N GLY A 127 4.67 5.53 -9.18
CA GLY A 127 5.29 6.46 -10.13
C GLY A 127 5.78 5.84 -11.45
N SER A 128 5.80 4.50 -11.58
CA SER A 128 6.01 3.83 -12.87
C SER A 128 4.81 4.07 -13.80
N LEU A 129 4.95 3.83 -15.11
CA LEU A 129 3.79 3.83 -15.99
C LEU A 129 2.87 2.65 -15.65
N VAL A 130 1.55 2.89 -15.67
CA VAL A 130 0.57 1.79 -15.51
C VAL A 130 0.78 0.72 -16.56
N SER A 131 1.11 1.11 -17.80
CA SER A 131 1.40 0.20 -18.91
C SER A 131 2.60 -0.72 -18.69
N ASP A 132 3.51 -0.40 -17.76
CA ASP A 132 4.67 -1.27 -17.45
C ASP A 132 4.24 -2.60 -16.82
N PHE A 133 3.05 -2.67 -16.21
CA PHE A 133 2.48 -3.93 -15.71
C PHE A 133 2.09 -4.90 -16.84
N LEU A 134 1.84 -4.43 -18.05
CA LEU A 134 1.50 -5.28 -19.20
C LEU A 134 2.64 -6.26 -19.59
N GLY A 135 3.86 -6.01 -19.11
CA GLY A 135 4.98 -6.95 -19.22
C GLY A 135 4.86 -8.19 -18.32
N PHE A 136 3.94 -8.18 -17.35
CA PHE A 136 3.75 -9.26 -16.36
C PHE A 136 2.37 -9.88 -16.40
N THR A 137 1.33 -9.07 -16.68
CA THR A 137 -0.07 -9.47 -16.57
C THR A 137 -0.94 -8.67 -17.53
N GLU A 138 -2.12 -9.19 -17.83
CA GLU A 138 -3.17 -8.39 -18.42
C GLU A 138 -3.75 -7.43 -17.38
N LEU A 139 -4.17 -6.25 -17.81
CA LEU A 139 -4.85 -5.27 -16.98
C LEU A 139 -6.29 -5.09 -17.49
N HIS A 140 -7.23 -5.21 -16.56
CA HIS A 140 -8.64 -4.93 -16.79
C HIS A 140 -9.02 -3.66 -16.07
N PHE A 141 -9.51 -2.65 -16.79
CA PHE A 141 -9.99 -1.41 -16.18
C PHE A 141 -11.42 -1.60 -15.67
N ASP A 142 -11.62 -1.30 -14.39
CA ASP A 142 -12.96 -1.26 -13.76
C ASP A 142 -13.47 0.18 -13.79
N GLU A 143 -14.50 0.42 -14.62
CA GLU A 143 -15.08 1.77 -14.79
C GLU A 143 -15.82 2.27 -13.54
N ALA A 144 -16.29 1.36 -12.67
CA ALA A 144 -17.03 1.75 -11.47
C ALA A 144 -16.10 2.21 -10.35
N GLU A 145 -14.93 1.57 -10.23
CA GLU A 145 -13.95 1.84 -9.19
C GLU A 145 -12.79 2.72 -9.69
N GLU A 146 -12.70 2.95 -11.01
CA GLU A 146 -11.68 3.77 -11.67
C GLU A 146 -10.24 3.29 -11.43
N TRP A 147 -10.03 1.98 -11.32
CA TRP A 147 -8.72 1.35 -11.21
C TRP A 147 -8.54 0.16 -12.17
N PHE A 148 -7.31 -0.36 -12.23
CA PHE A 148 -6.96 -1.54 -13.00
C PHE A 148 -6.81 -2.74 -12.07
N CYS A 149 -7.34 -3.90 -12.51
CA CYS A 149 -7.11 -5.19 -11.87
C CYS A 149 -6.17 -6.04 -12.71
N SER A 150 -5.23 -6.73 -12.07
CA SER A 150 -4.37 -7.72 -12.73
C SER A 150 -5.16 -8.98 -13.13
N GLY A 151 -4.65 -9.72 -14.10
CA GLY A 151 -5.17 -11.06 -14.41
C GLY A 151 -4.90 -12.06 -13.29
N ASP A 152 -5.76 -13.09 -13.20
CA ASP A 152 -5.75 -14.09 -12.12
C ASP A 152 -4.41 -14.84 -11.96
N ASP A 153 -3.69 -15.07 -13.06
CA ASP A 153 -2.42 -15.81 -13.07
C ASP A 153 -1.28 -15.07 -12.37
N TYR A 154 -1.41 -13.76 -12.15
CA TYR A 154 -0.36 -12.93 -11.52
C TYR A 154 -0.58 -12.73 -10.01
N GLY A 155 -1.74 -13.13 -9.48
CA GLY A 155 -2.22 -12.75 -8.16
C GLY A 155 -2.98 -11.41 -8.19
N VAL A 156 -3.74 -11.13 -7.14
CA VAL A 156 -4.66 -9.99 -7.14
C VAL A 156 -3.92 -8.70 -6.81
N LEU A 157 -3.80 -7.84 -7.82
CA LEU A 157 -3.37 -6.45 -7.69
C LEU A 157 -4.46 -5.51 -8.20
N GLU A 158 -4.71 -4.46 -7.46
CA GLU A 158 -5.47 -3.30 -7.90
C GLU A 158 -4.50 -2.12 -8.04
N ILE A 159 -4.53 -1.46 -9.18
CA ILE A 159 -3.58 -0.41 -9.55
C ILE A 159 -4.36 0.84 -9.92
N SER A 160 -4.13 1.92 -9.19
CA SER A 160 -4.71 3.22 -9.52
C SER A 160 -3.76 4.04 -10.38
N GLY A 161 -4.31 4.65 -11.41
CA GLY A 161 -3.65 5.66 -12.24
C GLY A 161 -4.39 6.99 -12.16
N TRP A 162 -4.88 7.49 -13.30
CA TRP A 162 -5.61 8.75 -13.38
C TRP A 162 -7.14 8.56 -13.50
N GLY A 163 -7.64 7.34 -13.23
CA GLY A 163 -9.07 7.04 -13.23
C GLY A 163 -9.69 6.88 -14.62
N VAL A 164 -8.89 6.61 -15.64
CA VAL A 164 -9.33 6.42 -17.04
C VAL A 164 -8.63 5.21 -17.66
N PRO A 165 -9.22 4.58 -18.72
CA PRO A 165 -8.58 3.48 -19.42
C PRO A 165 -7.23 3.85 -20.05
N LEU A 166 -6.36 2.84 -20.28
CA LEU A 166 -5.03 3.04 -20.90
C LEU A 166 -5.10 3.55 -22.34
N GLU A 167 -6.15 3.23 -23.09
CA GLU A 167 -6.36 3.72 -24.45
C GLU A 167 -6.63 5.23 -24.51
N ASP A 168 -7.23 5.79 -23.44
CA ASP A 168 -7.50 7.22 -23.34
C ASP A 168 -6.28 7.99 -22.86
N GLU A 169 -5.54 7.45 -21.89
CA GLU A 169 -4.33 8.05 -21.30
C GLU A 169 -3.22 7.02 -21.10
N PRO A 170 -2.49 6.66 -22.18
CA PRO A 170 -1.44 5.63 -22.12
C PRO A 170 -0.21 6.04 -21.28
N GLY A 171 -0.04 7.34 -21.04
CA GLY A 171 1.08 7.91 -20.26
C GLY A 171 0.81 8.02 -18.76
N GLN A 172 -0.33 7.53 -18.28
CA GLN A 172 -0.66 7.62 -16.86
C GLN A 172 0.29 6.82 -15.97
N VAL A 173 0.56 7.37 -14.79
CA VAL A 173 1.46 6.76 -13.82
C VAL A 173 0.68 6.11 -12.68
N VAL A 174 1.31 5.15 -12.03
CA VAL A 174 0.79 4.45 -10.85
C VAL A 174 0.75 5.41 -9.67
N THR A 175 -0.44 5.67 -9.15
CA THR A 175 -0.68 6.53 -7.99
C THR A 175 -0.98 5.75 -6.71
N ALA A 176 -1.46 4.51 -6.83
CA ALA A 176 -1.61 3.59 -5.71
C ALA A 176 -1.53 2.14 -6.19
N ILE A 177 -1.10 1.25 -5.30
CA ILE A 177 -1.07 -0.20 -5.52
C ILE A 177 -1.70 -0.87 -4.31
N CYS A 178 -2.63 -1.80 -4.55
CA CYS A 178 -3.26 -2.61 -3.53
C CYS A 178 -3.02 -4.10 -3.82
N VAL A 179 -2.53 -4.83 -2.82
CA VAL A 179 -2.45 -6.30 -2.82
C VAL A 179 -3.64 -6.82 -2.04
N VAL A 180 -4.42 -7.72 -2.63
CA VAL A 180 -5.67 -8.24 -2.05
C VAL A 180 -5.59 -9.75 -1.89
N ALA A 181 -6.23 -10.28 -0.81
CA ALA A 181 -6.30 -11.71 -0.47
C ALA A 181 -7.37 -12.45 -1.28
#